data_26b58cd10d168562ef6a7a08dd9f24a4
#
_entry.id   26b58cd10d168562ef6a7a08dd9f24a4
#
_cell.length_a   1.000
_cell.length_b   1.000
_cell.length_c   1.000
_cell.angle_alpha   90.00
_cell.angle_beta   90.00
_cell.angle_gamma   90.00
#
_symmetry.space_group_name_H-M   'P 1'
#
loop_
_entity.id
_entity.type
_entity.pdbx_description
1 polymer ?
#
loop_
_entity_poly.entity_id
_entity_poly.type
_entity_poly.pdbx_seq_one_letter_code
_entity_poly.pdbx_strand_id
1 'polypeptide(L)'
;PENKIRIVKAWQEKGKVTAMTGDGVNDAPALKQANIGIGMGSGTDVAKDAAAMVLTDDNFATIIVAVEEGRKVFSNIQKSIQYLLSANMAEVFIIFFATLFGWDVLQPVHLLWINLVTDTLPAIALGVEPAEPGIMTHKPRGRQSNFFDGGVFGAIMYQGVFQTILVLAVY
;
A
#
# COMPACT_ATOMS: atom_id res chain seq x y z
N PRO A 1 12.10 8.29 -30.88
CA PRO A 1 12.36 7.92 -29.48
C PRO A 1 12.40 9.14 -28.55
N GLU A 2 13.21 10.15 -28.86
CA GLU A 2 13.43 11.34 -28.01
C GLU A 2 12.14 12.11 -27.68
N ASN A 3 11.22 12.26 -28.62
CA ASN A 3 9.95 12.96 -28.38
C ASN A 3 9.08 12.25 -27.34
N LYS A 4 9.09 10.91 -27.30
CA LYS A 4 8.33 10.13 -26.30
C LYS A 4 8.88 10.44 -24.88
N ILE A 5 10.18 10.45 -24.72
CA ILE A 5 10.86 10.80 -23.45
C ILE A 5 10.51 12.24 -23.02
N ARG A 6 10.53 13.19 -23.96
CA ARG A 6 10.19 14.59 -23.68
C ARG A 6 8.75 14.74 -23.21
N ILE A 7 7.80 14.04 -23.82
CA ILE A 7 6.40 14.04 -23.39
C ILE A 7 6.25 13.47 -21.97
N VAL A 8 6.89 12.33 -21.69
CA VAL A 8 6.86 11.71 -20.35
C VAL A 8 7.41 12.69 -19.31
N LYS A 9 8.58 13.29 -19.56
CA LYS A 9 9.19 14.28 -18.65
C LYS A 9 8.30 15.50 -18.44
N ALA A 10 7.72 16.06 -19.50
CA ALA A 10 6.85 17.22 -19.39
C ALA A 10 5.60 16.97 -18.51
N TRP A 11 5.05 15.74 -18.52
CA TRP A 11 3.98 15.38 -17.62
C TRP A 11 4.45 15.15 -16.18
N GLN A 12 5.63 14.56 -16.01
CA GLN A 12 6.26 14.37 -14.70
C GLN A 12 6.61 15.71 -14.03
N GLU A 13 7.10 16.67 -14.78
CA GLU A 13 7.39 18.05 -14.30
C GLU A 13 6.11 18.76 -13.83
N LYS A 14 4.97 18.46 -14.42
CA LYS A 14 3.65 18.92 -13.95
C LYS A 14 3.13 18.16 -12.72
N GLY A 15 3.95 17.31 -12.09
CA GLY A 15 3.58 16.55 -10.91
C GLY A 15 2.65 15.36 -11.19
N LYS A 16 2.49 14.94 -12.46
CA LYS A 16 1.66 13.79 -12.82
C LYS A 16 2.45 12.48 -12.75
N VAL A 17 1.78 11.42 -12.33
CA VAL A 17 2.28 10.05 -12.47
C VAL A 17 1.97 9.60 -13.90
N THR A 18 3.00 9.24 -14.66
CA THR A 18 2.88 8.89 -16.08
C THR A 18 3.09 7.40 -16.31
N ALA A 19 2.19 6.79 -17.07
CA ALA A 19 2.39 5.48 -17.66
C ALA A 19 2.78 5.64 -19.13
N MET A 20 3.63 4.77 -19.64
CA MET A 20 4.07 4.72 -21.04
C MET A 20 3.96 3.30 -21.55
N THR A 21 3.28 3.12 -22.66
CA THR A 21 3.22 1.82 -23.36
C THR A 21 4.20 1.79 -24.53
N GLY A 22 4.80 0.64 -24.81
CA GLY A 22 5.73 0.45 -25.90
C GLY A 22 5.97 -1.02 -26.24
N ASP A 23 6.32 -1.29 -27.46
CA ASP A 23 6.52 -2.64 -28.02
C ASP A 23 7.90 -2.83 -28.67
N GLY A 24 8.59 -1.74 -29.01
CA GLY A 24 9.84 -1.76 -29.74
C GLY A 24 11.07 -1.37 -28.93
N VAL A 25 12.24 -1.72 -29.47
CA VAL A 25 13.55 -1.34 -28.91
C VAL A 25 13.68 0.18 -28.71
N ASN A 26 13.11 0.96 -29.62
CA ASN A 26 13.12 2.42 -29.56
C ASN A 26 12.29 3.01 -28.41
N ASP A 27 11.40 2.22 -27.81
CA ASP A 27 10.54 2.62 -26.68
C ASP A 27 11.20 2.39 -25.32
N ALA A 28 12.20 1.53 -25.25
CA ALA A 28 12.86 1.15 -24.01
C ALA A 28 13.34 2.34 -23.17
N PRO A 29 13.94 3.41 -23.74
CA PRO A 29 14.33 4.57 -22.93
C PRO A 29 13.12 5.34 -22.38
N ALA A 30 12.00 5.43 -23.10
CA ALA A 30 10.79 6.09 -22.63
C ALA A 30 10.04 5.25 -21.58
N LEU A 31 10.03 3.92 -21.74
CA LEU A 31 9.50 2.97 -20.77
C LEU A 31 10.24 3.07 -19.42
N LYS A 32 11.57 3.14 -19.45
CA LYS A 32 12.39 3.35 -18.23
C LYS A 32 12.21 4.74 -17.60
N GLN A 33 11.96 5.77 -18.42
CA GLN A 33 11.75 7.13 -17.93
C GLN A 33 10.38 7.32 -17.26
N ALA A 34 9.36 6.59 -17.72
CA ALA A 34 8.02 6.66 -17.15
C ALA A 34 7.98 6.17 -15.69
N ASN A 35 7.00 6.64 -14.92
CA ASN A 35 6.77 6.10 -13.57
C ASN A 35 6.35 4.62 -13.65
N ILE A 36 5.58 4.27 -14.70
CA ILE A 36 5.18 2.91 -15.00
C ILE A 36 5.39 2.67 -16.49
N GLY A 37 6.44 1.94 -16.86
CA GLY A 37 6.63 1.43 -18.20
C GLY A 37 5.79 0.17 -18.42
N ILE A 38 5.06 0.09 -19.52
CA ILE A 38 4.19 -1.02 -19.87
C ILE A 38 4.63 -1.58 -21.22
N GLY A 39 5.17 -2.78 -21.23
CA GLY A 39 5.54 -3.52 -22.44
C GLY A 39 4.36 -4.32 -22.99
N MET A 40 4.28 -4.43 -24.32
CA MET A 40 3.32 -5.32 -24.95
C MET A 40 3.83 -6.76 -24.94
N GLY A 41 2.96 -7.74 -24.80
CA GLY A 41 3.27 -9.16 -24.82
C GLY A 41 3.90 -9.61 -26.14
N SER A 42 3.43 -9.08 -27.27
CA SER A 42 4.00 -9.26 -28.61
C SER A 42 5.24 -8.41 -28.89
N GLY A 43 5.61 -7.50 -27.97
CA GLY A 43 6.76 -6.62 -28.12
C GLY A 43 8.11 -7.33 -28.03
N THR A 44 9.17 -6.58 -28.35
CA THR A 44 10.55 -7.08 -28.26
C THR A 44 10.98 -7.33 -26.80
N ASP A 45 11.91 -8.26 -26.61
CA ASP A 45 12.44 -8.54 -25.25
C ASP A 45 13.06 -7.31 -24.61
N VAL A 46 13.71 -6.44 -25.41
CA VAL A 46 14.27 -5.17 -24.93
C VAL A 46 13.19 -4.24 -24.37
N ALA A 47 11.99 -4.18 -24.99
CA ALA A 47 10.89 -3.39 -24.47
C ALA A 47 10.32 -4.00 -23.20
N LYS A 48 10.18 -5.33 -23.14
CA LYS A 48 9.70 -6.06 -21.97
C LYS A 48 10.65 -5.89 -20.78
N ASP A 49 11.95 -6.01 -21.00
CA ASP A 49 12.97 -5.83 -19.96
C ASP A 49 13.05 -4.38 -19.43
N ALA A 50 12.68 -3.42 -20.28
CA ALA A 50 12.62 -2.01 -19.89
C ALA A 50 11.33 -1.64 -19.15
N ALA A 51 10.29 -2.48 -19.22
CA ALA A 51 8.98 -2.24 -18.67
C ALA A 51 8.87 -2.70 -17.20
N ALA A 52 8.06 -2.01 -16.41
CA ALA A 52 7.69 -2.43 -15.06
C ALA A 52 6.55 -3.47 -15.07
N MET A 53 5.78 -3.54 -16.16
CA MET A 53 4.66 -4.44 -16.35
C MET A 53 4.59 -4.87 -17.82
N VAL A 54 4.19 -6.12 -18.08
CA VAL A 54 3.98 -6.63 -19.44
C VAL A 54 2.52 -7.06 -19.60
N LEU A 55 1.85 -6.56 -20.66
CA LEU A 55 0.51 -6.97 -21.05
C LEU A 55 0.59 -8.23 -21.93
N THR A 56 0.42 -9.39 -21.33
CA THR A 56 0.55 -10.67 -22.02
C THR A 56 -0.56 -10.92 -23.06
N ASP A 57 -1.69 -10.24 -22.90
CA ASP A 57 -2.86 -10.31 -23.80
C ASP A 57 -2.89 -9.18 -24.85
N ASP A 58 -1.88 -8.30 -24.85
CA ASP A 58 -1.79 -7.12 -25.73
C ASP A 58 -3.04 -6.20 -25.66
N ASN A 59 -3.81 -6.29 -24.58
CA ASN A 59 -5.06 -5.54 -24.43
C ASN A 59 -4.89 -4.35 -23.50
N PHE A 60 -5.05 -3.13 -24.03
CA PHE A 60 -4.99 -1.91 -23.22
C PHE A 60 -6.06 -1.83 -22.12
N ALA A 61 -7.20 -2.52 -22.26
CA ALA A 61 -8.23 -2.56 -21.22
C ALA A 61 -7.70 -3.22 -19.94
N THR A 62 -6.74 -4.14 -20.03
CA THR A 62 -6.07 -4.80 -18.91
C THR A 62 -5.30 -3.81 -18.04
N ILE A 63 -4.88 -2.66 -18.56
CA ILE A 63 -4.27 -1.59 -17.76
C ILE A 63 -5.25 -1.07 -16.70
N ILE A 64 -6.53 -0.96 -17.04
CA ILE A 64 -7.57 -0.50 -16.10
C ILE A 64 -7.70 -1.50 -14.95
N VAL A 65 -7.72 -2.79 -15.28
CA VAL A 65 -7.75 -3.88 -14.29
C VAL A 65 -6.52 -3.83 -13.38
N ALA A 66 -5.34 -3.61 -13.96
CA ALA A 66 -4.10 -3.47 -13.20
C ALA A 66 -4.12 -2.25 -12.26
N VAL A 67 -4.72 -1.13 -12.68
CA VAL A 67 -4.90 0.05 -11.82
C VAL A 67 -5.87 -0.26 -10.67
N GLU A 68 -6.95 -0.97 -10.93
CA GLU A 68 -7.91 -1.39 -9.90
C GLU A 68 -7.26 -2.31 -8.87
N GLU A 69 -6.54 -3.34 -9.32
CA GLU A 69 -5.78 -4.24 -8.45
C GLU A 69 -4.72 -3.49 -7.64
N GLY A 70 -3.99 -2.57 -8.26
CA GLY A 70 -3.02 -1.73 -7.54
C GLY A 70 -3.66 -0.86 -6.45
N ARG A 71 -4.85 -0.32 -6.69
CA ARG A 71 -5.62 0.42 -5.69
C ARG A 71 -6.09 -0.47 -4.55
N LYS A 72 -6.58 -1.68 -4.87
CA LYS A 72 -6.98 -2.69 -3.88
C LYS A 72 -5.81 -3.06 -2.98
N VAL A 73 -4.68 -3.45 -3.57
CA VAL A 73 -3.47 -3.83 -2.83
C VAL A 73 -3.02 -2.72 -1.89
N PHE A 74 -2.99 -1.48 -2.36
CA PHE A 74 -2.61 -0.36 -1.50
C PHE A 74 -3.60 -0.14 -0.36
N SER A 75 -4.91 -0.21 -0.61
CA SER A 75 -5.94 -0.09 0.42
C SER A 75 -5.79 -1.18 1.48
N ASN A 76 -5.58 -2.42 1.06
CA ASN A 76 -5.39 -3.55 1.97
C ASN A 76 -4.11 -3.42 2.81
N ILE A 77 -2.99 -2.99 2.20
CA ILE A 77 -1.76 -2.68 2.94
C ILE A 77 -2.02 -1.57 3.98
N GLN A 78 -2.75 -0.52 3.62
CA GLN A 78 -3.07 0.57 4.54
C GLN A 78 -3.91 0.09 5.74
N LYS A 79 -4.91 -0.76 5.50
CA LYS A 79 -5.73 -1.38 6.56
C LYS A 79 -4.88 -2.26 7.48
N SER A 80 -4.01 -3.11 6.90
CA SER A 80 -3.11 -3.98 7.67
C SER A 80 -2.14 -3.16 8.53
N ILE A 81 -1.53 -2.10 7.98
CA ILE A 81 -0.66 -1.20 8.73
C ILE A 81 -1.42 -0.50 9.87
N GLN A 82 -2.62 0.01 9.58
CA GLN A 82 -3.46 0.66 10.60
C GLN A 82 -3.78 -0.31 11.74
N TYR A 83 -4.18 -1.54 11.42
CA TYR A 83 -4.49 -2.57 12.41
C TYR A 83 -3.27 -2.90 13.28
N LEU A 84 -2.15 -3.27 12.66
CA LEU A 84 -0.93 -3.65 13.39
C LEU A 84 -0.38 -2.52 14.26
N LEU A 85 -0.33 -1.29 13.74
CA LEU A 85 0.15 -0.15 14.52
C LEU A 85 -0.79 0.21 15.67
N SER A 86 -2.10 0.04 15.49
CA SER A 86 -3.08 0.28 16.57
C SER A 86 -2.91 -0.73 17.70
N ALA A 87 -2.72 -2.00 17.38
CA ALA A 87 -2.47 -3.07 18.35
C ALA A 87 -1.16 -2.82 19.12
N ASN A 88 -0.06 -2.55 18.40
CA ASN A 88 1.23 -2.27 19.03
C ASN A 88 1.20 -1.00 19.90
N MET A 89 0.47 0.04 19.50
CA MET A 89 0.29 1.24 20.34
C MET A 89 -0.49 0.92 21.60
N ALA A 90 -1.51 0.07 21.52
CA ALA A 90 -2.25 -0.38 22.71
C ALA A 90 -1.34 -1.16 23.67
N GLU A 91 -0.52 -2.09 23.15
CA GLU A 91 0.43 -2.84 23.97
C GLU A 91 1.41 -1.92 24.71
N VAL A 92 1.98 -0.93 24.01
CA VAL A 92 2.89 0.05 24.60
C VAL A 92 2.20 0.83 25.72
N PHE A 93 0.97 1.31 25.51
CA PHE A 93 0.22 2.04 26.53
C PHE A 93 -0.19 1.14 27.69
N ILE A 94 -0.62 -0.10 27.44
CA ILE A 94 -0.97 -1.05 28.49
C ILE A 94 0.24 -1.29 29.40
N ILE A 95 1.41 -1.59 28.82
CA ILE A 95 2.65 -1.82 29.59
C ILE A 95 3.06 -0.57 30.35
N PHE A 96 2.98 0.60 29.73
CA PHE A 96 3.34 1.86 30.35
C PHE A 96 2.48 2.13 31.60
N PHE A 97 1.15 2.06 31.48
CA PHE A 97 0.25 2.29 32.59
C PHE A 97 0.30 1.18 33.65
N ALA A 98 0.39 -0.08 33.22
CA ALA A 98 0.55 -1.21 34.11
C ALA A 98 1.82 -1.05 35.00
N THR A 99 2.93 -0.68 34.38
CA THR A 99 4.19 -0.42 35.13
C THR A 99 4.04 0.75 36.07
N LEU A 100 3.37 1.82 35.67
CA LEU A 100 3.14 3.01 36.53
C LEU A 100 2.31 2.68 37.77
N PHE A 101 1.31 1.80 37.61
CA PHE A 101 0.42 1.39 38.71
C PHE A 101 0.93 0.16 39.48
N GLY A 102 2.03 -0.46 39.04
CA GLY A 102 2.58 -1.68 39.63
C GLY A 102 1.74 -2.93 39.37
N TRP A 103 1.05 -2.96 38.20
CA TRP A 103 0.21 -4.10 37.79
C TRP A 103 0.95 -5.02 36.83
N ASP A 104 0.82 -6.32 37.01
CA ASP A 104 1.37 -7.34 36.11
C ASP A 104 0.34 -7.80 35.05
N VAL A 105 -0.07 -6.87 34.18
CA VAL A 105 -1.13 -7.13 33.17
C VAL A 105 -0.66 -8.07 32.07
N LEU A 106 0.52 -7.81 31.50
CA LEU A 106 1.07 -8.55 30.38
C LEU A 106 2.51 -8.99 30.65
N GLN A 107 2.76 -10.28 30.56
CA GLN A 107 4.12 -10.83 30.58
C GLN A 107 4.72 -10.86 29.16
N PRO A 108 6.05 -10.89 29.00
CA PRO A 108 6.70 -10.92 27.70
C PRO A 108 6.24 -12.06 26.78
N VAL A 109 5.91 -13.22 27.35
CA VAL A 109 5.40 -14.36 26.58
C VAL A 109 4.00 -14.10 26.01
N HIS A 110 3.15 -13.34 26.72
CA HIS A 110 1.84 -12.94 26.24
C HIS A 110 1.95 -11.98 25.05
N LEU A 111 2.87 -11.01 25.11
CA LEU A 111 3.15 -10.09 24.01
C LEU A 111 3.64 -10.83 22.78
N LEU A 112 4.57 -11.79 22.94
CA LEU A 112 5.04 -12.59 21.85
C LEU A 112 3.89 -13.38 21.20
N TRP A 113 3.00 -13.96 21.98
CA TRP A 113 1.84 -14.70 21.49
C TRP A 113 0.86 -13.80 20.74
N ILE A 114 0.54 -12.63 21.29
CA ILE A 114 -0.35 -11.64 20.68
C ILE A 114 0.21 -11.23 19.31
N ASN A 115 1.45 -10.78 19.25
CA ASN A 115 2.07 -10.29 18.01
C ASN A 115 2.22 -11.39 16.95
N LEU A 116 2.58 -12.63 17.36
CA LEU A 116 2.84 -13.72 16.42
C LEU A 116 1.55 -14.35 15.89
N VAL A 117 0.55 -14.55 16.74
CA VAL A 117 -0.66 -15.31 16.38
C VAL A 117 -1.86 -14.39 16.20
N THR A 118 -2.16 -13.59 17.22
CA THR A 118 -3.40 -12.80 17.26
C THR A 118 -3.37 -11.64 16.26
N ASP A 119 -2.22 -11.01 16.05
CA ASP A 119 -2.11 -9.85 15.16
C ASP A 119 -1.79 -10.26 13.71
N THR A 120 -0.98 -11.30 13.53
CA THR A 120 -0.57 -11.73 12.19
C THR A 120 -1.73 -12.27 11.36
N LEU A 121 -2.60 -13.11 11.93
CA LEU A 121 -3.69 -13.73 11.18
C LEU A 121 -4.72 -12.71 10.64
N PRO A 122 -5.23 -11.76 11.44
CA PRO A 122 -6.11 -10.71 10.91
C PRO A 122 -5.40 -9.78 9.92
N ALA A 123 -4.11 -9.47 10.13
CA ALA A 123 -3.36 -8.65 9.19
C ALA A 123 -3.24 -9.31 7.80
N ILE A 124 -3.03 -10.64 7.75
CA ILE A 124 -3.05 -11.40 6.49
C ILE A 124 -4.45 -11.39 5.88
N ALA A 125 -5.50 -11.58 6.68
CA ALA A 125 -6.88 -11.54 6.19
C ALA A 125 -7.22 -10.19 5.55
N LEU A 126 -6.84 -9.08 6.17
CA LEU A 126 -6.97 -7.73 5.62
C LEU A 126 -6.17 -7.55 4.32
N GLY A 127 -5.01 -8.19 4.23
CA GLY A 127 -4.14 -8.13 3.04
C GLY A 127 -4.74 -8.78 1.79
N VAL A 128 -5.63 -9.76 1.95
CA VAL A 128 -6.29 -10.49 0.84
C VAL A 128 -7.75 -10.10 0.64
N GLU A 129 -8.22 -9.06 1.31
CA GLU A 129 -9.59 -8.57 1.22
C GLU A 129 -9.96 -8.16 -0.23
N PRO A 130 -11.19 -8.42 -0.71
CA PRO A 130 -11.64 -7.96 -2.02
C PRO A 130 -11.65 -6.41 -2.11
N ALA A 131 -11.61 -5.89 -3.34
CA ALA A 131 -11.66 -4.46 -3.58
C ALA A 131 -12.95 -3.85 -3.01
N GLU A 132 -12.83 -2.66 -2.42
CA GLU A 132 -14.01 -1.91 -1.97
C GLU A 132 -14.87 -1.48 -3.16
N PRO A 133 -16.21 -1.55 -3.03
CA PRO A 133 -17.10 -1.05 -4.08
C PRO A 133 -16.78 0.40 -4.44
N GLY A 134 -16.61 0.67 -5.73
CA GLY A 134 -16.34 2.02 -6.21
C GLY A 134 -14.89 2.50 -6.03
N ILE A 135 -13.92 1.63 -5.78
CA ILE A 135 -12.50 2.00 -5.62
C ILE A 135 -11.95 2.81 -6.80
N MET A 136 -12.50 2.60 -8.00
CA MET A 136 -12.13 3.33 -9.22
C MET A 136 -12.76 4.71 -9.32
N THR A 137 -13.79 5.03 -8.53
CA THR A 137 -14.42 6.36 -8.49
C THR A 137 -13.64 7.35 -7.62
N HIS A 138 -12.77 6.85 -6.76
CA HIS A 138 -11.93 7.69 -5.93
C HIS A 138 -10.89 8.44 -6.77
N LYS A 139 -10.62 9.70 -6.38
CA LYS A 139 -9.59 10.51 -7.03
C LYS A 139 -8.22 9.80 -6.98
N PRO A 140 -7.40 9.95 -8.03
CA PRO A 140 -6.03 9.45 -8.00
C PRO A 140 -5.25 10.05 -6.81
N ARG A 141 -4.41 9.24 -6.20
CA ARG A 141 -3.51 9.70 -5.13
C ARG A 141 -2.44 10.61 -5.68
N GLY A 142 -2.05 11.61 -4.90
CA GLY A 142 -0.92 12.47 -5.24
C GLY A 142 0.41 11.71 -5.16
N ARG A 143 1.43 12.20 -5.88
CA ARG A 143 2.78 11.62 -5.88
C ARG A 143 3.43 11.55 -4.49
N GLN A 144 3.01 12.41 -3.57
CA GLN A 144 3.55 12.49 -2.20
C GLN A 144 2.61 11.87 -1.15
N SER A 145 1.59 11.10 -1.57
CA SER A 145 0.69 10.46 -0.62
C SER A 145 1.41 9.40 0.19
N ASN A 146 1.22 9.45 1.50
CA ASN A 146 1.76 8.50 2.47
C ASN A 146 0.68 7.52 2.95
N PHE A 147 1.10 6.39 3.55
CA PHE A 147 0.17 5.44 4.15
C PHE A 147 -0.65 6.03 5.32
N PHE A 148 -0.16 7.09 5.95
CA PHE A 148 -0.81 7.77 7.07
C PHE A 148 -1.75 8.91 6.67
N ASP A 149 -1.90 9.18 5.35
CA ASP A 149 -2.83 10.18 4.85
C ASP A 149 -4.29 9.75 5.08
N GLY A 150 -5.21 10.70 4.98
CA GLY A 150 -6.64 10.43 5.14
C GLY A 150 -7.09 10.16 6.56
N GLY A 151 -6.30 10.57 7.58
CA GLY A 151 -6.69 10.41 8.99
C GLY A 151 -6.28 9.08 9.62
N VAL A 152 -5.53 8.25 8.91
CA VAL A 152 -5.06 6.93 9.39
C VAL A 152 -4.28 7.05 10.69
N PHE A 153 -3.39 8.06 10.81
CA PHE A 153 -2.65 8.30 12.05
C PHE A 153 -3.58 8.59 13.25
N GLY A 154 -4.61 9.42 13.04
CA GLY A 154 -5.61 9.69 14.07
C GLY A 154 -6.41 8.45 14.45
N ALA A 155 -6.76 7.60 13.47
CA ALA A 155 -7.43 6.33 13.70
C ALA A 155 -6.56 5.35 14.51
N ILE A 156 -5.26 5.25 14.21
CA ILE A 156 -4.29 4.43 14.96
C ILE A 156 -4.25 4.87 16.43
N MET A 157 -4.11 6.16 16.68
CA MET A 157 -4.05 6.70 18.06
C MET A 157 -5.37 6.46 18.80
N TYR A 158 -6.50 6.75 18.16
CA TYR A 158 -7.82 6.52 18.76
C TYR A 158 -8.04 5.03 19.09
N GLN A 159 -7.76 4.13 18.16
CA GLN A 159 -7.93 2.69 18.37
C GLN A 159 -6.98 2.16 19.45
N GLY A 160 -5.71 2.58 19.45
CA GLY A 160 -4.73 2.19 20.46
C GLY A 160 -5.14 2.63 21.86
N VAL A 161 -5.56 3.87 22.04
CA VAL A 161 -6.05 4.38 23.33
C VAL A 161 -7.33 3.66 23.76
N PHE A 162 -8.28 3.46 22.85
CA PHE A 162 -9.53 2.77 23.15
C PHE A 162 -9.30 1.33 23.61
N GLN A 163 -8.45 0.57 22.91
CA GLN A 163 -8.07 -0.79 23.31
C GLN A 163 -7.37 -0.81 24.68
N THR A 164 -6.48 0.14 24.93
CA THR A 164 -5.81 0.29 26.23
C THR A 164 -6.81 0.46 27.36
N ILE A 165 -7.77 1.37 27.18
CA ILE A 165 -8.81 1.61 28.21
C ILE A 165 -9.63 0.35 28.47
N LEU A 166 -10.04 -0.37 27.41
CA LEU A 166 -10.80 -1.60 27.56
C LEU A 166 -10.03 -2.66 28.35
N VAL A 167 -8.76 -2.88 28.02
CA VAL A 167 -7.93 -3.88 28.70
C VAL A 167 -7.72 -3.52 30.17
N LEU A 168 -7.35 -2.27 30.46
CA LEU A 168 -7.11 -1.82 31.84
C LEU A 168 -8.41 -1.73 32.69
N ALA A 169 -9.57 -1.60 32.05
CA ALA A 169 -10.85 -1.60 32.77
C ALA A 169 -11.34 -3.01 33.16
N VAL A 170 -10.84 -4.05 32.49
CA VAL A 170 -11.20 -5.45 32.78
C VAL A 170 -10.23 -6.08 33.80
N TYR A 171 -9.01 -5.52 33.90
CA TYR A 171 -8.02 -5.96 34.86
C TYR A 171 -8.31 -5.44 36.28
#